data_5092322f666520cbe8e68c05ff8cdcef
#
_entry.id   5092322f666520cbe8e68c05ff8cdcef
#
_cell.length_a   1.000
_cell.length_b   1.000
_cell.length_c   1.000
_cell.angle_alpha   90.00
_cell.angle_beta   90.00
_cell.angle_gamma   90.00
#
_symmetry.space_group_name_H-M   'P 1'
#
loop_
_entity.id
_entity.type
_entity.pdbx_description
1 polymer ?
#
loop_
_entity_poly.entity_id
_entity_poly.type
_entity_poly.pdbx_seq_one_letter_code
_entity_poly.pdbx_strand_id
1 'polypeptide(L)'
;MSSSPSPSPSTARGSRLALLVIGLCWLAVLFDGLDMFIYGSVLPHLLETKTFGLTPDQAGDLGSYATFGMLVGALTAGTVADRIGRKKLMVACVTLFSLASGLCAIAGSVEVFGLGRTLAGVGLGGLLPTAISMVSDYAPRGRAAIVIGLLMTAHHAGGILSAYVAKWLIDPVGWRAAFWVCVLPLLFAPVLAKFLPESLSFLVAKGRTEEARALATKYDVELPAAKSGKKTAADRWDALANLFRGGEWIQTLLYWLASFGGLLLVYGVATWLPTLMRAEGYALGDALSFVVVFNLGGIVGMLVAGRAADRFGAPRISALWFALTAAGVFLLSVHMAQTVTMIVVFFTGVFLNSAQTMIYATVSIRSAPQNRATSVGWTSGMGRFGAVFGPWLGGQLLASGNGELGFTAFAIAGLSSMVFIGIAALRSARRGTPRGADQELVSAH
;
A
#
# COMPACT_ATOMS: atom_id res chain seq x y z
N MET A 1 29.97 26.00 24.20
CA MET A 1 29.15 26.28 23.01
C MET A 1 29.99 25.93 21.78
N SER A 2 29.86 24.70 21.28
CA SER A 2 30.54 24.30 20.04
C SER A 2 29.61 24.67 18.88
N SER A 3 30.01 25.63 18.08
CA SER A 3 29.37 26.00 16.83
C SER A 3 29.46 24.82 15.85
N SER A 4 28.35 24.16 15.57
CA SER A 4 28.25 23.19 14.47
C SER A 4 28.62 23.90 13.16
N PRO A 5 29.53 23.35 12.34
CA PRO A 5 29.92 23.97 11.08
C PRO A 5 28.71 24.07 10.16
N SER A 6 28.47 25.24 9.58
CA SER A 6 27.47 25.44 8.56
C SER A 6 27.74 24.51 7.36
N PRO A 7 26.72 23.82 6.81
CA PRO A 7 26.89 22.89 5.69
C PRO A 7 27.50 23.64 4.49
N SER A 8 28.46 23.01 3.83
CA SER A 8 29.06 23.57 2.62
C SER A 8 28.01 23.75 1.50
N PRO A 9 28.18 24.74 0.60
CA PRO A 9 27.20 24.98 -0.49
C PRO A 9 26.97 23.75 -1.39
N SER A 10 27.94 22.86 -1.51
CA SER A 10 27.82 21.59 -2.27
C SER A 10 26.89 20.58 -1.59
N THR A 11 26.95 20.43 -0.26
CA THR A 11 26.07 19.53 0.50
C THR A 11 24.62 20.04 0.52
N ALA A 12 24.41 21.35 0.62
CA ALA A 12 23.09 21.95 0.55
C ALA A 12 22.41 21.75 -0.83
N ARG A 13 23.18 21.77 -1.92
CA ARG A 13 22.68 21.51 -3.28
C ARG A 13 22.33 20.01 -3.47
N GLY A 14 23.19 19.10 -3.00
CA GLY A 14 22.94 17.65 -3.06
C GLY A 14 21.67 17.26 -2.31
N SER A 15 21.48 17.75 -1.10
CA SER A 15 20.28 17.51 -0.30
C SER A 15 19.00 18.01 -0.97
N ARG A 16 19.03 19.17 -1.65
CA ARG A 16 17.86 19.67 -2.42
C ARG A 16 17.52 18.76 -3.60
N LEU A 17 18.52 18.22 -4.29
CA LEU A 17 18.30 17.29 -5.39
C LEU A 17 17.73 15.95 -4.89
N ALA A 18 18.18 15.44 -3.76
CA ALA A 18 17.62 14.25 -3.12
C ALA A 18 16.13 14.46 -2.75
N LEU A 19 15.80 15.63 -2.19
CA LEU A 19 14.40 16.01 -1.90
C LEU A 19 13.55 16.08 -3.16
N LEU A 20 14.10 16.52 -4.30
CA LEU A 20 13.39 16.50 -5.58
C LEU A 20 13.02 15.06 -6.00
N VAL A 21 13.95 14.11 -5.87
CA VAL A 21 13.67 12.68 -6.17
C VAL A 21 12.58 12.15 -5.26
N ILE A 22 12.64 12.44 -3.96
CA ILE A 22 11.63 12.03 -2.99
C ILE A 22 10.26 12.65 -3.35
N GLY A 23 10.22 13.93 -3.71
CA GLY A 23 9.02 14.64 -4.12
C GLY A 23 8.39 14.08 -5.40
N LEU A 24 9.22 13.73 -6.40
CA LEU A 24 8.76 13.10 -7.64
C LEU A 24 8.15 11.71 -7.37
N CYS A 25 8.78 10.91 -6.52
CA CYS A 25 8.24 9.61 -6.11
C CYS A 25 6.95 9.79 -5.29
N TRP A 26 6.91 10.77 -4.39
CA TRP A 26 5.72 11.09 -3.60
C TRP A 26 4.53 11.47 -4.49
N LEU A 27 4.76 12.31 -5.51
CA LEU A 27 3.71 12.70 -6.45
C LEU A 27 3.25 11.51 -7.32
N ALA A 28 4.16 10.63 -7.74
CA ALA A 28 3.80 9.41 -8.45
C ALA A 28 2.90 8.50 -7.60
N VAL A 29 3.22 8.33 -6.30
CA VAL A 29 2.41 7.53 -5.36
C VAL A 29 1.11 8.23 -4.97
N LEU A 30 1.05 9.56 -5.00
CA LEU A 30 -0.22 10.29 -4.84
C LEU A 30 -1.19 9.94 -5.98
N PHE A 31 -0.72 9.91 -7.21
CA PHE A 31 -1.54 9.50 -8.36
C PHE A 31 -1.94 8.02 -8.31
N ASP A 32 -1.07 7.15 -7.79
CA ASP A 32 -1.39 5.76 -7.49
C ASP A 32 -2.58 5.66 -6.51
N GLY A 33 -2.51 6.40 -5.40
CA GLY A 33 -3.60 6.47 -4.43
C GLY A 33 -4.88 7.06 -5.01
N LEU A 34 -4.78 8.10 -5.85
CA LEU A 34 -5.94 8.67 -6.53
C LEU A 34 -6.68 7.61 -7.37
N ASP A 35 -5.96 6.90 -8.25
CA ASP A 35 -6.55 5.87 -9.12
C ASP A 35 -7.11 4.68 -8.33
N MET A 36 -6.40 4.28 -7.28
CA MET A 36 -6.83 3.21 -6.39
C MET A 36 -8.20 3.49 -5.75
N PHE A 37 -8.39 4.69 -5.19
CA PHE A 37 -9.59 5.05 -4.44
C PHE A 37 -10.72 5.61 -5.30
N ILE A 38 -10.44 6.05 -6.55
CA ILE A 38 -11.46 6.69 -7.40
C ILE A 38 -12.63 5.75 -7.72
N TYR A 39 -12.35 4.45 -7.93
CA TYR A 39 -13.40 3.48 -8.20
C TYR A 39 -14.39 3.37 -7.03
N GLY A 40 -13.90 3.21 -5.80
CA GLY A 40 -14.76 3.17 -4.60
C GLY A 40 -15.54 4.46 -4.40
N SER A 41 -14.96 5.62 -4.74
CA SER A 41 -15.61 6.92 -4.63
C SER A 41 -16.72 7.13 -5.69
N VAL A 42 -16.59 6.54 -6.87
CA VAL A 42 -17.58 6.63 -7.98
C VAL A 42 -18.63 5.52 -7.89
N LEU A 43 -18.31 4.40 -7.23
CA LEU A 43 -19.13 3.19 -7.19
C LEU A 43 -20.58 3.41 -6.75
N PRO A 44 -20.90 4.18 -5.70
CA PRO A 44 -22.30 4.44 -5.33
C PRO A 44 -23.11 5.01 -6.50
N HIS A 45 -22.55 5.99 -7.21
CA HIS A 45 -23.21 6.60 -8.36
C HIS A 45 -23.40 5.61 -9.52
N LEU A 46 -22.41 4.75 -9.82
CA LEU A 46 -22.53 3.73 -10.86
C LEU A 46 -23.67 2.73 -10.57
N LEU A 47 -23.82 2.34 -9.31
CA LEU A 47 -24.90 1.43 -8.87
C LEU A 47 -26.26 2.12 -8.87
N GLU A 48 -26.38 3.33 -8.35
CA GLU A 48 -27.62 4.12 -8.31
C GLU A 48 -28.16 4.41 -9.72
N THR A 49 -27.28 4.78 -10.66
CA THR A 49 -27.63 5.06 -12.05
C THR A 49 -27.72 3.83 -12.94
N LYS A 50 -27.43 2.64 -12.39
CA LYS A 50 -27.33 1.38 -13.13
C LYS A 50 -26.51 1.51 -14.41
N THR A 51 -25.40 2.25 -14.33
CA THR A 51 -24.48 2.46 -15.46
C THR A 51 -24.04 1.10 -16.02
N PHE A 52 -24.16 0.88 -17.33
CA PHE A 52 -23.93 -0.41 -18.02
C PHE A 52 -24.86 -1.55 -17.57
N GLY A 53 -25.96 -1.28 -16.82
CA GLY A 53 -26.74 -2.32 -16.16
C GLY A 53 -26.00 -3.01 -15.00
N LEU A 54 -25.00 -2.32 -14.40
CA LEU A 54 -24.09 -2.87 -13.41
C LEU A 54 -24.85 -3.42 -12.20
N THR A 55 -24.59 -4.69 -11.89
CA THR A 55 -25.08 -5.37 -10.69
C THR A 55 -24.05 -5.30 -9.56
N PRO A 56 -24.44 -5.45 -8.28
CA PRO A 56 -23.50 -5.36 -7.17
C PRO A 56 -22.37 -6.42 -7.20
N ASP A 57 -22.66 -7.64 -7.67
CA ASP A 57 -21.66 -8.69 -7.85
C ASP A 57 -20.62 -8.29 -8.91
N GLN A 58 -21.07 -7.81 -10.08
CA GLN A 58 -20.18 -7.29 -11.12
C GLN A 58 -19.35 -6.09 -10.62
N ALA A 59 -19.93 -5.24 -9.78
CA ALA A 59 -19.20 -4.13 -9.16
C ALA A 59 -18.07 -4.64 -8.23
N GLY A 60 -18.31 -5.70 -7.48
CA GLY A 60 -17.29 -6.40 -6.71
C GLY A 60 -16.18 -6.99 -7.57
N ASP A 61 -16.57 -7.63 -8.69
CA ASP A 61 -15.63 -8.19 -9.67
C ASP A 61 -14.73 -7.11 -10.27
N LEU A 62 -15.28 -5.95 -10.64
CA LEU A 62 -14.50 -4.81 -11.18
C LEU A 62 -13.46 -4.27 -10.19
N GLY A 63 -13.79 -4.23 -8.89
CA GLY A 63 -12.85 -3.92 -7.82
C GLY A 63 -11.74 -4.97 -7.72
N SER A 64 -12.11 -6.24 -7.82
CA SER A 64 -11.20 -7.38 -7.77
C SER A 64 -10.28 -7.45 -8.99
N TYR A 65 -10.75 -7.09 -10.17
CA TYR A 65 -9.91 -7.02 -11.39
C TYR A 65 -8.75 -6.03 -11.22
N ALA A 66 -8.99 -4.87 -10.63
CA ALA A 66 -7.93 -3.91 -10.34
C ALA A 66 -6.89 -4.49 -9.36
N THR A 67 -7.34 -5.09 -8.27
CA THR A 67 -6.45 -5.68 -7.26
C THR A 67 -5.73 -6.94 -7.77
N PHE A 68 -6.36 -7.73 -8.64
CA PHE A 68 -5.70 -8.81 -9.37
C PHE A 68 -4.62 -8.28 -10.31
N GLY A 69 -4.90 -7.23 -11.06
CA GLY A 69 -3.88 -6.52 -11.85
C GLY A 69 -2.71 -6.07 -10.97
N MET A 70 -2.97 -5.52 -9.78
CA MET A 70 -1.93 -5.13 -8.83
C MET A 70 -1.10 -6.32 -8.32
N LEU A 71 -1.70 -7.49 -8.12
CA LEU A 71 -0.97 -8.71 -7.80
C LEU A 71 0.02 -9.06 -8.91
N VAL A 72 -0.43 -9.10 -10.16
CA VAL A 72 0.42 -9.39 -11.34
C VAL A 72 1.53 -8.35 -11.47
N GLY A 73 1.19 -7.06 -11.36
CA GLY A 73 2.14 -5.96 -11.42
C GLY A 73 3.22 -6.06 -10.34
N ALA A 74 2.84 -6.32 -9.10
CA ALA A 74 3.78 -6.45 -7.98
C ALA A 74 4.72 -7.66 -8.13
N LEU A 75 4.21 -8.80 -8.61
CA LEU A 75 5.00 -10.01 -8.85
C LEU A 75 6.03 -9.83 -9.96
N THR A 76 5.68 -9.09 -11.01
CA THR A 76 6.53 -8.86 -12.18
C THR A 76 7.49 -7.70 -12.02
N ALA A 77 7.12 -6.69 -11.21
CA ALA A 77 7.86 -5.44 -11.06
C ALA A 77 9.34 -5.63 -10.71
N GLY A 78 9.66 -6.53 -9.78
CA GLY A 78 11.04 -6.81 -9.39
C GLY A 78 11.89 -7.30 -10.56
N THR A 79 11.38 -8.27 -11.32
CA THR A 79 12.09 -8.84 -12.49
C THR A 79 12.25 -7.80 -13.61
N VAL A 80 11.21 -7.01 -13.85
CA VAL A 80 11.24 -5.94 -14.85
C VAL A 80 12.18 -4.83 -14.42
N ALA A 81 12.12 -4.39 -13.14
CA ALA A 81 13.03 -3.38 -12.58
C ALA A 81 14.50 -3.79 -12.72
N ASP A 82 14.82 -5.07 -12.50
CA ASP A 82 16.18 -5.59 -12.62
C ASP A 82 16.69 -5.65 -14.07
N ARG A 83 15.77 -5.67 -15.06
CA ARG A 83 16.13 -5.67 -16.50
C ARG A 83 16.26 -4.26 -17.04
N ILE A 84 15.25 -3.42 -16.88
CA ILE A 84 15.14 -2.11 -17.54
C ILE A 84 15.51 -0.91 -16.66
N GLY A 85 15.62 -1.10 -15.34
CA GLY A 85 15.87 -0.04 -14.35
C GLY A 85 14.60 0.46 -13.68
N ARG A 86 14.77 1.04 -12.46
CA ARG A 86 13.65 1.52 -11.63
C ARG A 86 12.99 2.76 -12.24
N LYS A 87 13.79 3.69 -12.76
CA LYS A 87 13.30 4.89 -13.46
C LYS A 87 12.36 4.54 -14.59
N LYS A 88 12.81 3.69 -15.52
CA LYS A 88 12.01 3.29 -16.69
C LYS A 88 10.75 2.55 -16.28
N LEU A 89 10.83 1.69 -15.26
CA LEU A 89 9.66 0.99 -14.74
C LEU A 89 8.64 1.96 -14.15
N MET A 90 9.06 2.95 -13.35
CA MET A 90 8.14 3.96 -12.81
C MET A 90 7.42 4.73 -13.91
N VAL A 91 8.15 5.17 -14.94
CA VAL A 91 7.56 5.85 -16.10
C VAL A 91 6.55 4.94 -16.81
N ALA A 92 6.90 3.67 -17.03
CA ALA A 92 6.02 2.70 -17.68
C ALA A 92 4.75 2.44 -16.84
N CYS A 93 4.88 2.31 -15.50
CA CYS A 93 3.76 2.14 -14.59
C CYS A 93 2.81 3.33 -14.63
N VAL A 94 3.33 4.56 -14.52
CA VAL A 94 2.52 5.80 -14.60
C VAL A 94 1.81 5.89 -15.95
N THR A 95 2.51 5.62 -17.04
CA THR A 95 1.93 5.63 -18.39
C THR A 95 0.82 4.58 -18.52
N LEU A 96 1.08 3.35 -18.04
CA LEU A 96 0.14 2.24 -18.17
C LEU A 96 -1.17 2.51 -17.39
N PHE A 97 -1.08 2.87 -16.11
CA PHE A 97 -2.30 3.08 -15.34
C PHE A 97 -3.08 4.32 -15.83
N SER A 98 -2.38 5.39 -16.26
CA SER A 98 -3.05 6.57 -16.79
C SER A 98 -3.81 6.27 -18.10
N LEU A 99 -3.20 5.54 -19.04
CA LEU A 99 -3.88 5.13 -20.28
C LEU A 99 -5.04 4.16 -19.99
N ALA A 100 -4.87 3.25 -19.05
CA ALA A 100 -5.89 2.30 -18.63
C ALA A 100 -7.08 3.02 -17.94
N SER A 101 -6.83 4.06 -17.16
CA SER A 101 -7.89 4.91 -16.60
C SER A 101 -8.61 5.70 -17.68
N GLY A 102 -7.89 6.11 -18.74
CA GLY A 102 -8.51 6.65 -19.97
C GLY A 102 -9.44 5.65 -20.65
N LEU A 103 -9.04 4.37 -20.72
CA LEU A 103 -9.92 3.30 -21.24
C LEU A 103 -11.18 3.16 -20.35
N CYS A 104 -11.05 3.25 -19.02
CA CYS A 104 -12.22 3.28 -18.12
C CYS A 104 -13.13 4.48 -18.40
N ALA A 105 -12.57 5.67 -18.65
CA ALA A 105 -13.33 6.89 -18.92
C ALA A 105 -14.17 6.81 -20.20
N ILE A 106 -13.69 6.12 -21.24
CA ILE A 106 -14.39 5.96 -22.53
C ILE A 106 -15.16 4.64 -22.64
N ALA A 107 -15.14 3.80 -21.59
CA ALA A 107 -15.78 2.49 -21.64
C ALA A 107 -17.28 2.59 -21.97
N GLY A 108 -17.75 1.74 -22.87
CA GLY A 108 -19.14 1.58 -23.26
C GLY A 108 -19.80 0.32 -22.66
N SER A 109 -19.02 -0.56 -22.01
CA SER A 109 -19.50 -1.79 -21.39
C SER A 109 -18.71 -2.15 -20.12
N VAL A 110 -19.26 -3.08 -19.32
CA VAL A 110 -18.62 -3.62 -18.10
C VAL A 110 -17.29 -4.28 -18.42
N GLU A 111 -17.19 -5.01 -19.52
CA GLU A 111 -16.00 -5.77 -19.92
C GLU A 111 -14.84 -4.82 -20.27
N VAL A 112 -15.12 -3.76 -21.05
CA VAL A 112 -14.09 -2.76 -21.41
C VAL A 112 -13.64 -2.01 -20.17
N PHE A 113 -14.56 -1.66 -19.28
CA PHE A 113 -14.25 -1.03 -18.01
C PHE A 113 -13.38 -1.95 -17.13
N GLY A 114 -13.74 -3.24 -17.04
CA GLY A 114 -12.99 -4.26 -16.30
C GLY A 114 -11.58 -4.48 -16.85
N LEU A 115 -11.42 -4.51 -18.18
CA LEU A 115 -10.10 -4.56 -18.81
C LEU A 115 -9.26 -3.33 -18.42
N GLY A 116 -9.85 -2.13 -18.46
CA GLY A 116 -9.21 -0.90 -18.04
C GLY A 116 -8.75 -1.00 -16.55
N ARG A 117 -9.63 -1.46 -15.66
CA ARG A 117 -9.32 -1.67 -14.24
C ARG A 117 -8.18 -2.66 -14.02
N THR A 118 -8.16 -3.78 -14.77
CA THR A 118 -7.09 -4.78 -14.70
C THR A 118 -5.74 -4.19 -15.13
N LEU A 119 -5.70 -3.50 -16.27
CA LEU A 119 -4.48 -2.89 -16.79
C LEU A 119 -3.98 -1.75 -15.89
N ALA A 120 -4.88 -0.91 -15.36
CA ALA A 120 -4.52 0.09 -14.36
C ALA A 120 -3.89 -0.57 -13.14
N GLY A 121 -4.50 -1.66 -12.65
CA GLY A 121 -3.96 -2.44 -11.55
C GLY A 121 -2.53 -2.92 -11.79
N VAL A 122 -2.21 -3.45 -12.97
CA VAL A 122 -0.83 -3.88 -13.30
C VAL A 122 0.17 -2.72 -13.14
N GLY A 123 -0.18 -1.53 -13.60
CA GLY A 123 0.65 -0.33 -13.42
C GLY A 123 0.82 0.05 -11.94
N LEU A 124 -0.29 0.15 -11.21
CA LEU A 124 -0.31 0.50 -9.77
C LEU A 124 0.49 -0.51 -8.93
N GLY A 125 0.34 -1.83 -9.22
CA GLY A 125 1.04 -2.88 -8.49
C GLY A 125 2.56 -2.82 -8.63
N GLY A 126 3.06 -2.35 -9.77
CA GLY A 126 4.50 -2.18 -10.01
C GLY A 126 5.08 -0.88 -9.46
N LEU A 127 4.27 0.17 -9.35
CA LEU A 127 4.74 1.51 -9.00
C LEU A 127 5.24 1.61 -7.57
N LEU A 128 4.44 1.20 -6.59
CA LEU A 128 4.72 1.40 -5.17
C LEU A 128 6.04 0.74 -4.70
N PRO A 129 6.31 -0.57 -4.97
CA PRO A 129 7.57 -1.18 -4.57
C PRO A 129 8.77 -0.54 -5.27
N THR A 130 8.60 -0.07 -6.51
CA THR A 130 9.65 0.62 -7.27
C THR A 130 9.94 1.99 -6.66
N ALA A 131 8.91 2.76 -6.28
CA ALA A 131 9.06 4.04 -5.61
C ALA A 131 9.73 3.90 -4.24
N ILE A 132 9.36 2.88 -3.44
CA ILE A 132 10.03 2.58 -2.16
C ILE A 132 11.52 2.32 -2.37
N SER A 133 11.88 1.49 -3.35
CA SER A 133 13.28 1.21 -3.68
C SER A 133 14.03 2.50 -4.09
N MET A 134 13.37 3.34 -4.88
CA MET A 134 13.95 4.61 -5.35
C MET A 134 14.21 5.58 -4.21
N VAL A 135 13.21 5.84 -3.35
CA VAL A 135 13.38 6.76 -2.22
C VAL A 135 14.38 6.23 -1.18
N SER A 136 14.52 4.91 -1.04
CA SER A 136 15.51 4.30 -0.17
C SER A 136 16.94 4.58 -0.63
N ASP A 137 17.18 4.56 -1.94
CA ASP A 137 18.50 4.85 -2.53
C ASP A 137 18.90 6.33 -2.40
N TYR A 138 17.91 7.24 -2.39
CA TYR A 138 18.13 8.69 -2.31
C TYR A 138 17.77 9.29 -0.95
N ALA A 139 17.48 8.46 0.05
CA ALA A 139 17.23 8.92 1.41
C ALA A 139 18.51 9.46 2.07
N PRO A 140 18.44 10.54 2.85
CA PRO A 140 19.55 10.96 3.69
C PRO A 140 19.97 9.84 4.65
N ARG A 141 21.27 9.82 5.01
CA ARG A 141 21.87 8.79 5.88
C ARG A 141 21.03 8.56 7.14
N GLY A 142 20.71 7.30 7.42
CA GLY A 142 19.92 6.89 8.59
C GLY A 142 18.45 7.28 8.58
N ARG A 143 17.93 7.90 7.49
CA ARG A 143 16.54 8.39 7.42
C ARG A 143 15.64 7.65 6.44
N ALA A 144 16.09 6.53 5.88
CA ALA A 144 15.31 5.79 4.88
C ALA A 144 13.91 5.40 5.39
N ALA A 145 13.79 4.95 6.64
CA ALA A 145 12.49 4.60 7.23
C ALA A 145 11.52 5.80 7.30
N ILE A 146 12.03 6.98 7.67
CA ILE A 146 11.23 8.22 7.73
C ILE A 146 10.76 8.61 6.33
N VAL A 147 11.64 8.53 5.33
CA VAL A 147 11.32 8.89 3.93
C VAL A 147 10.30 7.91 3.34
N ILE A 148 10.40 6.61 3.64
CA ILE A 148 9.40 5.62 3.23
C ILE A 148 8.06 5.92 3.92
N GLY A 149 8.05 6.24 5.21
CA GLY A 149 6.85 6.65 5.93
C GLY A 149 6.19 7.87 5.30
N LEU A 150 6.99 8.88 4.93
CA LEU A 150 6.51 10.07 4.21
C LEU A 150 5.95 9.69 2.84
N LEU A 151 6.61 8.79 2.08
CA LEU A 151 6.12 8.31 0.79
C LEU A 151 4.74 7.66 0.92
N MET A 152 4.50 6.88 1.99
CA MET A 152 3.20 6.23 2.21
C MET A 152 2.06 7.23 2.46
N THR A 153 2.35 8.42 2.99
CA THR A 153 1.32 9.47 3.14
C THR A 153 0.75 9.93 1.81
N ALA A 154 1.53 9.82 0.72
CA ALA A 154 1.09 10.17 -0.63
C ALA A 154 -0.08 9.32 -1.10
N HIS A 155 -0.07 8.01 -0.82
CA HIS A 155 -1.13 7.09 -1.20
C HIS A 155 -2.48 7.51 -0.55
N HIS A 156 -2.46 7.85 0.73
CA HIS A 156 -3.64 8.35 1.43
C HIS A 156 -4.05 9.76 0.98
N ALA A 157 -3.09 10.63 0.66
CA ALA A 157 -3.39 11.95 0.08
C ALA A 157 -4.10 11.80 -1.28
N GLY A 158 -3.71 10.80 -2.09
CA GLY A 158 -4.41 10.41 -3.31
C GLY A 158 -5.85 9.96 -3.04
N GLY A 159 -6.07 9.18 -1.97
CA GLY A 159 -7.42 8.79 -1.53
C GLY A 159 -8.29 9.98 -1.13
N ILE A 160 -7.72 10.97 -0.44
CA ILE A 160 -8.42 12.23 -0.13
C ILE A 160 -8.79 12.97 -1.43
N LEU A 161 -7.83 13.07 -2.36
CA LEU A 161 -8.05 13.72 -3.64
C LEU A 161 -9.15 13.01 -4.45
N SER A 162 -9.22 11.67 -4.43
CA SER A 162 -10.24 10.89 -5.14
C SER A 162 -11.66 11.22 -4.65
N ALA A 163 -11.84 11.37 -3.34
CA ALA A 163 -13.13 11.73 -2.76
C ALA A 163 -13.57 13.16 -3.18
N TYR A 164 -12.66 14.13 -3.20
CA TYR A 164 -12.97 15.48 -3.68
C TYR A 164 -13.24 15.51 -5.19
N VAL A 165 -12.45 14.77 -6.00
CA VAL A 165 -12.70 14.63 -7.43
C VAL A 165 -14.09 14.06 -7.69
N ALA A 166 -14.46 12.98 -6.98
CA ALA A 166 -15.80 12.41 -7.09
C ALA A 166 -16.89 13.42 -6.65
N LYS A 167 -16.71 14.07 -5.50
CA LYS A 167 -17.68 15.03 -4.94
C LYS A 167 -17.96 16.23 -5.84
N TRP A 168 -16.93 16.71 -6.54
CA TRP A 168 -17.06 17.94 -7.35
C TRP A 168 -17.40 17.69 -8.82
N LEU A 169 -17.07 16.50 -9.35
CA LEU A 169 -17.21 16.23 -10.78
C LEU A 169 -18.38 15.31 -11.12
N ILE A 170 -18.84 14.44 -10.22
CA ILE A 170 -19.87 13.46 -10.56
C ILE A 170 -21.17 14.16 -10.93
N ASP A 171 -21.66 15.06 -10.09
CA ASP A 171 -22.96 15.73 -10.33
C ASP A 171 -22.96 16.68 -11.54
N PRO A 172 -21.97 17.59 -11.73
CA PRO A 172 -22.02 18.55 -12.84
C PRO A 172 -21.54 17.99 -14.18
N VAL A 173 -20.64 16.98 -14.20
CA VAL A 173 -19.97 16.52 -15.43
C VAL A 173 -20.18 15.02 -15.68
N GLY A 174 -20.45 14.26 -14.63
CA GLY A 174 -20.63 12.81 -14.67
C GLY A 174 -19.38 12.03 -14.22
N TRP A 175 -19.59 10.76 -13.90
CA TRP A 175 -18.57 9.86 -13.34
C TRP A 175 -17.33 9.67 -14.22
N ARG A 176 -17.48 9.78 -15.55
CA ARG A 176 -16.36 9.66 -16.51
C ARG A 176 -15.31 10.73 -16.30
N ALA A 177 -15.70 11.93 -15.87
CA ALA A 177 -14.77 13.01 -15.58
C ALA A 177 -13.78 12.64 -14.46
N ALA A 178 -14.22 11.86 -13.47
CA ALA A 178 -13.35 11.39 -12.39
C ALA A 178 -12.22 10.47 -12.92
N PHE A 179 -12.51 9.60 -13.88
CA PHE A 179 -11.48 8.78 -14.55
C PHE A 179 -10.59 9.60 -15.49
N TRP A 180 -11.10 10.64 -16.13
CA TRP A 180 -10.27 11.57 -16.92
C TRP A 180 -9.24 12.31 -16.05
N VAL A 181 -9.55 12.62 -14.79
CA VAL A 181 -8.55 13.16 -13.84
C VAL A 181 -7.42 12.15 -13.61
N CYS A 182 -7.71 10.85 -13.59
CA CYS A 182 -6.69 9.80 -13.47
C CYS A 182 -5.82 9.63 -14.74
N VAL A 183 -6.15 10.30 -15.83
CA VAL A 183 -5.28 10.39 -17.03
C VAL A 183 -4.23 11.50 -16.89
N LEU A 184 -4.47 12.54 -16.07
CA LEU A 184 -3.54 13.66 -15.92
C LEU A 184 -2.10 13.24 -15.56
N PRO A 185 -1.85 12.17 -14.78
CA PRO A 185 -0.50 11.68 -14.51
C PRO A 185 0.29 11.29 -15.78
N LEU A 186 -0.37 11.05 -16.91
CA LEU A 186 0.32 10.85 -18.19
C LEU A 186 1.18 12.06 -18.58
N LEU A 187 0.73 13.28 -18.23
CA LEU A 187 1.51 14.51 -18.42
C LEU A 187 2.73 14.60 -17.48
N PHE A 188 2.69 13.84 -16.37
CA PHE A 188 3.78 13.75 -15.43
C PHE A 188 4.85 12.71 -15.84
N ALA A 189 4.50 11.74 -16.68
CA ALA A 189 5.44 10.71 -17.14
C ALA A 189 6.70 11.29 -17.84
N PRO A 190 6.63 12.31 -18.74
CA PRO A 190 7.81 12.98 -19.27
C PRO A 190 8.66 13.70 -18.23
N VAL A 191 8.02 14.25 -17.18
CA VAL A 191 8.72 14.89 -16.06
C VAL A 191 9.54 13.85 -15.29
N LEU A 192 8.95 12.70 -14.97
CA LEU A 192 9.67 11.57 -14.39
C LEU A 192 10.82 11.11 -15.30
N ALA A 193 10.56 10.95 -16.58
CA ALA A 193 11.58 10.52 -17.53
C ALA A 193 12.77 11.49 -17.61
N LYS A 194 12.54 12.79 -17.47
CA LYS A 194 13.58 13.83 -17.54
C LYS A 194 14.33 14.01 -16.24
N PHE A 195 13.62 14.13 -15.12
CA PHE A 195 14.18 14.61 -13.85
C PHE A 195 14.50 13.50 -12.84
N LEU A 196 13.86 12.32 -12.93
CA LEU A 196 14.18 11.23 -12.04
C LEU A 196 15.49 10.58 -12.45
N PRO A 197 16.50 10.45 -11.56
CA PRO A 197 17.73 9.72 -11.84
C PRO A 197 17.44 8.19 -11.85
N GLU A 198 18.40 7.40 -12.32
CA GLU A 198 18.30 5.94 -12.14
C GLU A 198 18.67 5.54 -10.70
N SER A 199 18.16 4.41 -10.24
CA SER A 199 18.43 3.85 -8.91
C SER A 199 19.92 3.49 -8.74
N LEU A 200 20.51 3.92 -7.63
CA LEU A 200 21.90 3.60 -7.30
C LEU A 200 22.13 2.10 -7.15
N SER A 201 21.20 1.42 -6.48
CA SER A 201 21.24 -0.05 -6.31
C SER A 201 21.17 -0.79 -7.64
N PHE A 202 20.42 -0.28 -8.63
CA PHE A 202 20.37 -0.86 -9.96
C PHE A 202 21.69 -0.67 -10.71
N LEU A 203 22.26 0.54 -10.69
CA LEU A 203 23.52 0.84 -11.36
C LEU A 203 24.66 -0.02 -10.81
N VAL A 204 24.76 -0.14 -9.49
CA VAL A 204 25.74 -1.01 -8.83
C VAL A 204 25.54 -2.48 -9.25
N ALA A 205 24.30 -2.98 -9.24
CA ALA A 205 23.98 -4.36 -9.64
C ALA A 205 24.29 -4.67 -11.13
N LYS A 206 24.30 -3.62 -11.99
CA LYS A 206 24.68 -3.72 -13.41
C LYS A 206 26.18 -3.49 -13.67
N GLY A 207 27.00 -3.30 -12.64
CA GLY A 207 28.42 -2.99 -12.77
C GLY A 207 28.73 -1.56 -13.22
N ARG A 208 27.74 -0.65 -13.28
CA ARG A 208 27.89 0.77 -13.63
C ARG A 208 28.27 1.59 -12.38
N THR A 209 29.31 1.15 -11.68
CA THR A 209 29.68 1.67 -10.35
C THR A 209 30.15 3.12 -10.41
N GLU A 210 30.84 3.54 -11.45
CA GLU A 210 31.31 4.92 -11.60
C GLU A 210 30.16 5.90 -11.78
N GLU A 211 29.13 5.52 -12.54
CA GLU A 211 27.92 6.33 -12.66
C GLU A 211 27.14 6.40 -11.35
N ALA A 212 27.05 5.28 -10.62
CA ALA A 212 26.44 5.25 -9.30
C ALA A 212 27.18 6.18 -8.33
N ARG A 213 28.52 6.18 -8.33
CA ARG A 213 29.34 7.11 -7.53
C ARG A 213 29.10 8.57 -7.88
N ALA A 214 29.09 8.87 -9.19
CA ALA A 214 28.84 10.24 -9.65
C ALA A 214 27.47 10.75 -9.20
N LEU A 215 26.44 9.91 -9.28
CA LEU A 215 25.11 10.25 -8.78
C LEU A 215 25.08 10.35 -7.25
N ALA A 216 25.69 9.41 -6.52
CA ALA A 216 25.75 9.44 -5.06
C ALA A 216 26.41 10.75 -4.56
N THR A 217 27.52 11.15 -5.17
CA THR A 217 28.19 12.42 -4.87
C THR A 217 27.31 13.62 -5.22
N LYS A 218 26.67 13.60 -6.40
CA LYS A 218 25.79 14.69 -6.86
C LYS A 218 24.59 14.92 -5.94
N TYR A 219 24.03 13.85 -5.39
CA TYR A 219 22.83 13.87 -4.54
C TYR A 219 23.15 13.85 -3.05
N ASP A 220 24.44 13.81 -2.68
CA ASP A 220 24.92 13.72 -1.29
C ASP A 220 24.28 12.58 -0.51
N VAL A 221 24.26 11.39 -1.12
CA VAL A 221 23.69 10.16 -0.56
C VAL A 221 24.73 9.05 -0.49
N GLU A 222 24.46 8.03 0.33
CA GLU A 222 25.36 6.91 0.48
C GLU A 222 25.27 5.95 -0.70
N LEU A 223 26.42 5.49 -1.20
CA LEU A 223 26.44 4.46 -2.23
C LEU A 223 26.00 3.11 -1.62
N PRO A 224 24.96 2.45 -2.14
CA PRO A 224 24.55 1.15 -1.64
C PRO A 224 25.67 0.12 -1.75
N ALA A 225 25.86 -0.67 -0.69
CA ALA A 225 26.82 -1.77 -0.74
C ALA A 225 26.46 -2.75 -1.87
N ALA A 226 27.44 -3.19 -2.62
CA ALA A 226 27.26 -4.23 -3.62
C ALA A 226 26.71 -5.50 -2.92
N LYS A 227 25.49 -5.90 -3.27
CA LYS A 227 24.96 -7.18 -2.76
C LYS A 227 25.83 -8.29 -3.32
N SER A 228 26.61 -8.94 -2.47
CA SER A 228 27.44 -10.08 -2.84
C SER A 228 26.54 -11.24 -3.28
N GLY A 229 26.69 -11.66 -4.54
CA GLY A 229 26.10 -12.86 -5.10
C GLY A 229 24.67 -12.69 -5.64
N LYS A 230 24.46 -13.04 -6.92
CA LYS A 230 23.12 -13.31 -7.44
C LYS A 230 22.59 -14.58 -6.76
N LYS A 231 21.53 -14.44 -5.96
CA LYS A 231 20.81 -15.63 -5.47
C LYS A 231 20.37 -16.46 -6.67
N THR A 232 20.81 -17.70 -6.75
CA THR A 232 20.39 -18.65 -7.77
C THR A 232 18.91 -19.00 -7.60
N ALA A 233 18.30 -19.63 -8.60
CA ALA A 233 16.94 -20.16 -8.46
C ALA A 233 16.87 -21.19 -7.31
N ALA A 234 17.91 -22.02 -7.15
CA ALA A 234 18.05 -22.97 -6.05
C ALA A 234 18.04 -22.26 -4.68
N ASP A 235 18.82 -21.19 -4.51
CA ASP A 235 18.84 -20.40 -3.26
C ASP A 235 17.47 -19.80 -2.91
N ARG A 236 16.69 -19.44 -3.92
CA ARG A 236 15.32 -18.91 -3.73
C ARG A 236 14.36 -20.00 -3.27
N TRP A 237 14.45 -21.21 -3.87
CA TRP A 237 13.64 -22.36 -3.47
C TRP A 237 14.04 -22.87 -2.08
N ASP A 238 15.31 -22.90 -1.75
CA ASP A 238 15.80 -23.26 -0.41
C ASP A 238 15.33 -22.25 0.64
N ALA A 239 15.37 -20.95 0.34
CA ALA A 239 14.83 -19.92 1.23
C ALA A 239 13.32 -20.08 1.46
N LEU A 240 12.56 -20.47 0.43
CA LEU A 240 11.14 -20.78 0.57
C LEU A 240 10.94 -22.07 1.38
N ALA A 241 11.65 -23.14 1.06
CA ALA A 241 11.57 -24.40 1.78
C ALA A 241 11.88 -24.24 3.28
N ASN A 242 12.81 -23.35 3.62
CA ASN A 242 13.15 -23.04 5.00
C ASN A 242 12.00 -22.40 5.80
N LEU A 243 11.03 -21.75 5.14
CA LEU A 243 9.82 -21.23 5.82
C LEU A 243 8.90 -22.35 6.33
N PHE A 244 9.08 -23.57 5.83
CA PHE A 244 8.25 -24.74 6.18
C PHE A 244 9.00 -25.80 6.98
N ARG A 245 10.32 -25.65 7.18
CA ARG A 245 11.16 -26.61 7.94
C ARG A 245 11.02 -26.40 9.45
N GLY A 246 11.27 -27.44 10.23
CA GLY A 246 11.40 -27.35 11.68
C GLY A 246 10.15 -26.88 12.44
N GLY A 247 8.95 -27.04 11.86
CA GLY A 247 7.71 -26.57 12.48
C GLY A 247 7.44 -25.06 12.31
N GLU A 248 8.23 -24.36 11.48
CA GLU A 248 8.00 -22.95 11.12
C GLU A 248 6.80 -22.75 10.20
N TRP A 249 6.32 -23.82 9.54
CA TRP A 249 5.17 -23.77 8.64
C TRP A 249 3.91 -23.19 9.30
N ILE A 250 3.65 -23.51 10.58
CA ILE A 250 2.50 -22.97 11.32
C ILE A 250 2.65 -21.46 11.48
N GLN A 251 3.87 -21.00 11.83
CA GLN A 251 4.16 -19.59 12.00
C GLN A 251 3.99 -18.84 10.68
N THR A 252 4.49 -19.41 9.59
CA THR A 252 4.34 -18.87 8.23
C THR A 252 2.89 -18.79 7.83
N LEU A 253 2.11 -19.85 8.04
CA LEU A 253 0.69 -19.88 7.73
C LEU A 253 -0.11 -18.84 8.53
N LEU A 254 0.17 -18.68 9.82
CA LEU A 254 -0.47 -17.67 10.67
C LEU A 254 -0.21 -16.26 10.16
N TYR A 255 1.02 -15.94 9.74
CA TYR A 255 1.34 -14.65 9.13
C TYR A 255 0.64 -14.44 7.78
N TRP A 256 0.54 -15.49 6.97
CA TRP A 256 -0.15 -15.43 5.67
C TRP A 256 -1.64 -15.19 5.84
N LEU A 257 -2.30 -15.91 6.75
CA LEU A 257 -3.71 -15.74 7.06
C LEU A 257 -4.01 -14.36 7.68
N ALA A 258 -3.14 -13.89 8.58
CA ALA A 258 -3.27 -12.54 9.13
C ALA A 258 -3.13 -11.47 8.05
N SER A 259 -2.16 -11.62 7.12
CA SER A 259 -1.95 -10.67 6.01
C SER A 259 -3.08 -10.75 4.99
N PHE A 260 -3.60 -11.94 4.72
CA PHE A 260 -4.77 -12.13 3.85
C PHE A 260 -5.98 -11.36 4.39
N GLY A 261 -6.38 -11.61 5.65
CA GLY A 261 -7.51 -10.91 6.27
C GLY A 261 -7.30 -9.40 6.39
N GLY A 262 -6.07 -8.96 6.69
CA GLY A 262 -5.72 -7.55 6.76
C GLY A 262 -5.85 -6.83 5.41
N LEU A 263 -5.31 -7.39 4.31
CA LEU A 263 -5.46 -6.79 2.98
C LEU A 263 -6.86 -6.94 2.40
N LEU A 264 -7.58 -8.04 2.72
CA LEU A 264 -9.00 -8.17 2.42
C LEU A 264 -9.76 -6.96 2.99
N LEU A 265 -9.49 -6.63 4.24
CA LEU A 265 -10.14 -5.53 4.94
C LEU A 265 -9.74 -4.17 4.37
N VAL A 266 -8.45 -3.93 4.12
CA VAL A 266 -7.97 -2.66 3.52
C VAL A 266 -8.64 -2.39 2.18
N TYR A 267 -8.63 -3.35 1.26
CA TYR A 267 -9.14 -3.16 -0.10
C TYR A 267 -10.67 -3.29 -0.16
N GLY A 268 -11.28 -4.13 0.67
CA GLY A 268 -12.73 -4.22 0.81
C GLY A 268 -13.33 -2.91 1.32
N VAL A 269 -12.79 -2.37 2.42
CA VAL A 269 -13.24 -1.07 2.97
C VAL A 269 -12.97 0.06 1.98
N ALA A 270 -11.79 0.12 1.36
CA ALA A 270 -11.48 1.15 0.38
C ALA A 270 -12.46 1.18 -0.80
N THR A 271 -12.94 0.01 -1.24
CA THR A 271 -13.90 -0.12 -2.35
C THR A 271 -15.32 0.18 -1.91
N TRP A 272 -15.75 -0.34 -0.76
CA TRP A 272 -17.16 -0.38 -0.39
C TRP A 272 -17.59 0.65 0.65
N LEU A 273 -16.66 1.35 1.34
CA LEU A 273 -17.00 2.31 2.39
C LEU A 273 -18.07 3.33 1.94
N PRO A 274 -17.94 4.04 0.79
CA PRO A 274 -18.95 5.00 0.40
C PRO A 274 -20.31 4.34 0.11
N THR A 275 -20.30 3.18 -0.56
CA THR A 275 -21.53 2.45 -0.92
C THR A 275 -22.26 1.93 0.32
N LEU A 276 -21.52 1.35 1.28
CA LEU A 276 -22.11 0.86 2.53
C LEU A 276 -22.63 2.02 3.38
N MET A 277 -21.93 3.16 3.44
CA MET A 277 -22.42 4.35 4.14
C MET A 277 -23.71 4.90 3.47
N ARG A 278 -23.81 4.83 2.14
CA ARG A 278 -25.06 5.14 1.43
C ARG A 278 -26.20 4.20 1.83
N ALA A 279 -25.91 2.91 1.95
CA ALA A 279 -26.91 1.92 2.39
C ALA A 279 -27.39 2.19 3.83
N GLU A 280 -26.52 2.70 4.71
CA GLU A 280 -26.86 3.14 6.06
C GLU A 280 -27.64 4.48 6.11
N GLY A 281 -27.97 5.08 4.95
CA GLY A 281 -28.82 6.27 4.85
C GLY A 281 -28.09 7.61 4.81
N TYR A 282 -26.74 7.64 4.77
CA TYR A 282 -26.00 8.90 4.62
C TYR A 282 -26.07 9.44 3.19
N ALA A 283 -26.11 10.76 3.03
CA ALA A 283 -26.06 11.42 1.71
C ALA A 283 -24.73 11.11 0.99
N LEU A 284 -24.71 11.13 -0.36
CA LEU A 284 -23.48 10.82 -1.14
C LEU A 284 -22.31 11.73 -0.76
N GLY A 285 -22.57 13.02 -0.55
CA GLY A 285 -21.54 13.98 -0.13
C GLY A 285 -20.91 13.67 1.22
N ASP A 286 -21.70 13.12 2.15
CA ASP A 286 -21.24 12.69 3.47
C ASP A 286 -20.47 11.37 3.36
N ALA A 287 -20.96 10.42 2.57
CA ALA A 287 -20.30 9.15 2.30
C ALA A 287 -18.89 9.37 1.70
N LEU A 288 -18.73 10.32 0.80
CA LEU A 288 -17.43 10.72 0.26
C LEU A 288 -16.57 11.45 1.30
N SER A 289 -17.17 12.22 2.21
CA SER A 289 -16.45 12.88 3.31
C SER A 289 -15.87 11.84 4.29
N PHE A 290 -16.52 10.69 4.49
CA PHE A 290 -15.97 9.59 5.28
C PHE A 290 -14.71 9.00 4.64
N VAL A 291 -14.60 8.95 3.30
CA VAL A 291 -13.35 8.53 2.62
C VAL A 291 -12.21 9.49 2.93
N VAL A 292 -12.48 10.80 2.95
CA VAL A 292 -11.49 11.82 3.34
C VAL A 292 -11.00 11.57 4.77
N VAL A 293 -11.94 11.42 5.71
CA VAL A 293 -11.63 11.22 7.13
C VAL A 293 -10.89 9.89 7.36
N PHE A 294 -11.28 8.82 6.67
CA PHE A 294 -10.61 7.51 6.70
C PHE A 294 -9.15 7.63 6.27
N ASN A 295 -8.86 8.31 5.16
CA ASN A 295 -7.51 8.49 4.66
C ASN A 295 -6.67 9.44 5.54
N LEU A 296 -7.27 10.48 6.14
CA LEU A 296 -6.60 11.29 7.17
C LEU A 296 -6.19 10.43 8.36
N GLY A 297 -7.08 9.55 8.83
CA GLY A 297 -6.75 8.55 9.84
C GLY A 297 -5.58 7.66 9.40
N GLY A 298 -5.56 7.19 8.16
CA GLY A 298 -4.46 6.40 7.60
C GLY A 298 -3.11 7.12 7.65
N ILE A 299 -3.07 8.41 7.31
CA ILE A 299 -1.84 9.24 7.42
C ILE A 299 -1.36 9.28 8.88
N VAL A 300 -2.25 9.59 9.82
CA VAL A 300 -1.91 9.65 11.25
C VAL A 300 -1.45 8.27 11.75
N GLY A 301 -2.16 7.21 11.37
CA GLY A 301 -1.82 5.84 11.74
C GLY A 301 -0.41 5.45 11.30
N MET A 302 -0.02 5.75 10.06
CA MET A 302 1.33 5.48 9.55
C MET A 302 2.43 6.21 10.34
N LEU A 303 2.16 7.44 10.80
CA LEU A 303 3.13 8.23 11.57
C LEU A 303 3.27 7.74 13.02
N VAL A 304 2.19 7.24 13.62
CA VAL A 304 2.16 6.79 15.03
C VAL A 304 2.61 5.34 15.18
N ALA A 305 2.36 4.52 14.16
CA ALA A 305 2.59 3.07 14.17
C ALA A 305 3.99 2.67 14.60
N GLY A 306 5.01 3.31 14.05
CA GLY A 306 6.41 3.01 14.36
C GLY A 306 6.73 3.20 15.84
N ARG A 307 6.36 4.35 16.40
CA ARG A 307 6.59 4.66 17.83
C ARG A 307 5.86 3.71 18.76
N ALA A 308 4.63 3.35 18.42
CA ALA A 308 3.85 2.39 19.20
C ALA A 308 4.49 0.99 19.16
N ALA A 309 4.97 0.56 17.99
CA ALA A 309 5.64 -0.72 17.81
C ALA A 309 7.00 -0.78 18.57
N ASP A 310 7.77 0.31 18.54
CA ASP A 310 9.05 0.40 19.25
C ASP A 310 8.83 0.29 20.79
N ARG A 311 7.76 0.88 21.31
CA ARG A 311 7.48 0.90 22.76
C ARG A 311 6.83 -0.38 23.27
N PHE A 312 5.88 -0.95 22.54
CA PHE A 312 5.03 -2.06 22.99
C PHE A 312 5.26 -3.38 22.23
N GLY A 313 6.06 -3.35 21.16
CA GLY A 313 6.34 -4.47 20.27
C GLY A 313 5.33 -4.59 19.14
N ALA A 314 5.85 -4.76 17.90
CA ALA A 314 5.04 -4.83 16.68
C ALA A 314 3.92 -5.90 16.72
N PRO A 315 4.12 -7.14 17.23
CA PRO A 315 3.06 -8.15 17.24
C PRO A 315 1.86 -7.77 18.12
N ARG A 316 2.13 -7.18 19.30
CA ARG A 316 1.06 -6.77 20.25
C ARG A 316 0.25 -5.61 19.69
N ILE A 317 0.94 -4.62 19.13
CA ILE A 317 0.30 -3.47 18.50
C ILE A 317 -0.51 -3.90 17.29
N SER A 318 0.01 -4.80 16.43
CA SER A 318 -0.73 -5.33 15.29
C SER A 318 -2.04 -6.01 15.73
N ALA A 319 -1.97 -6.89 16.72
CA ALA A 319 -3.17 -7.57 17.26
C ALA A 319 -4.19 -6.58 17.85
N LEU A 320 -3.75 -5.64 18.70
CA LEU A 320 -4.63 -4.62 19.28
C LEU A 320 -5.28 -3.75 18.19
N TRP A 321 -4.54 -3.35 17.19
CA TRP A 321 -5.06 -2.48 16.14
C TRP A 321 -6.02 -3.20 15.21
N PHE A 322 -5.82 -4.49 14.91
CA PHE A 322 -6.84 -5.28 14.24
C PHE A 322 -8.10 -5.45 15.07
N ALA A 323 -7.99 -5.60 16.39
CA ALA A 323 -9.16 -5.61 17.29
C ALA A 323 -9.93 -4.28 17.23
N LEU A 324 -9.21 -3.15 17.35
CA LEU A 324 -9.81 -1.81 17.27
C LEU A 324 -10.39 -1.51 15.88
N THR A 325 -9.73 -1.99 14.82
CA THR A 325 -10.26 -1.91 13.45
C THR A 325 -11.56 -2.70 13.33
N ALA A 326 -11.59 -3.95 13.80
CA ALA A 326 -12.78 -4.77 13.74
C ALA A 326 -13.95 -4.14 14.52
N ALA A 327 -13.68 -3.61 15.72
CA ALA A 327 -14.68 -2.88 16.50
C ALA A 327 -15.16 -1.62 15.75
N GLY A 328 -14.25 -0.82 15.18
CA GLY A 328 -14.58 0.37 14.41
C GLY A 328 -15.43 0.03 13.18
N VAL A 329 -15.01 -0.96 12.38
CA VAL A 329 -15.78 -1.41 11.21
C VAL A 329 -17.15 -1.95 11.60
N PHE A 330 -17.24 -2.72 12.68
CA PHE A 330 -18.53 -3.20 13.19
C PHE A 330 -19.44 -2.04 13.64
N LEU A 331 -18.90 -1.04 14.32
CA LEU A 331 -19.69 0.14 14.71
C LEU A 331 -20.26 0.91 13.52
N LEU A 332 -19.64 0.84 12.35
CA LEU A 332 -20.16 1.48 11.14
C LEU A 332 -21.41 0.81 10.57
N SER A 333 -21.79 -0.40 11.04
CA SER A 333 -23.08 -1.03 10.75
C SER A 333 -24.25 -0.45 11.54
N VAL A 334 -23.98 0.51 12.42
CA VAL A 334 -25.03 1.16 13.23
C VAL A 334 -25.12 2.61 12.76
N HIS A 335 -26.33 3.04 12.40
CA HIS A 335 -26.56 4.45 12.05
C HIS A 335 -26.36 5.34 13.29
N MET A 336 -25.41 6.26 13.20
CA MET A 336 -25.05 7.18 14.28
C MET A 336 -25.11 8.63 13.78
N ALA A 337 -25.07 9.58 14.72
CA ALA A 337 -24.90 10.98 14.35
C ALA A 337 -23.62 11.15 13.50
N GLN A 338 -23.67 11.94 12.43
CA GLN A 338 -22.58 12.11 11.46
C GLN A 338 -21.22 12.39 12.10
N THR A 339 -21.19 13.25 13.14
CA THR A 339 -19.94 13.57 13.86
C THR A 339 -19.34 12.33 14.55
N VAL A 340 -20.18 11.47 15.17
CA VAL A 340 -19.73 10.23 15.81
C VAL A 340 -19.19 9.27 14.78
N THR A 341 -19.90 9.11 13.66
CA THR A 341 -19.45 8.26 12.55
C THR A 341 -18.12 8.75 11.99
N MET A 342 -17.91 10.06 11.82
CA MET A 342 -16.61 10.61 11.39
C MET A 342 -15.49 10.25 12.36
N ILE A 343 -15.72 10.31 13.66
CA ILE A 343 -14.73 9.91 14.69
C ILE A 343 -14.41 8.42 14.55
N VAL A 344 -15.42 7.56 14.43
CA VAL A 344 -15.25 6.11 14.27
C VAL A 344 -14.47 5.79 12.99
N VAL A 345 -14.84 6.42 11.88
CA VAL A 345 -14.16 6.27 10.58
C VAL A 345 -12.70 6.71 10.66
N PHE A 346 -12.42 7.85 11.32
CA PHE A 346 -11.06 8.34 11.52
C PHE A 346 -10.18 7.32 12.24
N PHE A 347 -10.63 6.85 13.40
CA PHE A 347 -9.87 5.85 14.17
C PHE A 347 -9.78 4.50 13.45
N THR A 348 -10.82 4.08 12.73
CA THR A 348 -10.75 2.89 11.86
C THR A 348 -9.65 3.04 10.82
N GLY A 349 -9.54 4.21 10.18
CA GLY A 349 -8.45 4.52 9.26
C GLY A 349 -7.06 4.50 9.91
N VAL A 350 -6.93 5.06 11.14
CA VAL A 350 -5.69 5.03 11.94
C VAL A 350 -5.23 3.59 12.16
N PHE A 351 -6.13 2.74 12.61
CA PHE A 351 -5.75 1.38 13.02
C PHE A 351 -5.60 0.42 11.85
N LEU A 352 -6.48 0.47 10.83
CA LEU A 352 -6.49 -0.49 9.72
C LEU A 352 -5.18 -0.49 8.93
N ASN A 353 -4.79 0.67 8.39
CA ASN A 353 -3.65 0.76 7.50
C ASN A 353 -2.32 0.48 8.23
N SER A 354 -2.25 0.91 9.47
CA SER A 354 -1.08 0.69 10.30
C SER A 354 -1.00 -0.73 10.87
N ALA A 355 -2.12 -1.41 11.16
CA ALA A 355 -2.13 -2.82 11.57
C ALA A 355 -1.49 -3.73 10.53
N GLN A 356 -1.84 -3.53 9.25
CA GLN A 356 -1.26 -4.28 8.14
C GLN A 356 0.26 -4.08 8.03
N THR A 357 0.73 -2.85 8.18
CA THR A 357 2.16 -2.55 8.16
C THR A 357 2.90 -3.24 9.32
N MET A 358 2.27 -3.34 10.49
CA MET A 358 2.85 -4.02 11.66
C MET A 358 2.96 -5.53 11.49
N ILE A 359 2.15 -6.19 10.64
CA ILE A 359 2.38 -7.60 10.27
C ILE A 359 3.76 -7.73 9.60
N TYR A 360 4.07 -6.89 8.61
CA TYR A 360 5.35 -6.94 7.90
C TYR A 360 6.53 -6.64 8.81
N ALA A 361 6.40 -5.68 9.72
CA ALA A 361 7.39 -5.40 10.74
C ALA A 361 7.60 -6.60 11.67
N THR A 362 6.52 -7.25 12.11
CA THR A 362 6.57 -8.47 12.94
C THR A 362 7.31 -9.60 12.24
N VAL A 363 6.96 -9.87 10.99
CA VAL A 363 7.61 -10.91 10.17
C VAL A 363 9.09 -10.58 9.98
N SER A 364 9.42 -9.33 9.69
CA SER A 364 10.80 -8.87 9.50
C SER A 364 11.67 -9.09 10.74
N ILE A 365 11.17 -8.72 11.92
CA ILE A 365 11.90 -8.85 13.20
C ILE A 365 12.06 -10.32 13.62
N ARG A 366 11.06 -11.15 13.31
CA ARG A 366 11.03 -12.57 13.74
C ARG A 366 11.72 -13.54 12.79
N SER A 367 11.94 -13.13 11.55
CA SER A 367 12.61 -13.97 10.55
C SER A 367 14.13 -13.90 10.68
N ALA A 368 14.81 -15.03 10.51
CA ALA A 368 16.27 -15.08 10.43
C ALA A 368 16.77 -14.14 9.32
N PRO A 369 17.92 -13.45 9.49
CA PRO A 369 18.44 -12.45 8.55
C PRO A 369 18.48 -12.92 7.09
N GLN A 370 18.89 -14.18 6.86
CA GLN A 370 19.00 -14.79 5.53
C GLN A 370 17.64 -15.01 4.87
N ASN A 371 16.55 -15.25 5.63
CA ASN A 371 15.20 -15.55 5.16
C ASN A 371 14.25 -14.35 5.24
N ARG A 372 14.66 -13.24 5.89
CA ARG A 372 13.79 -12.07 6.18
C ARG A 372 13.08 -11.54 4.94
N ALA A 373 13.81 -11.28 3.87
CA ALA A 373 13.25 -10.77 2.63
C ALA A 373 12.23 -11.74 2.01
N THR A 374 12.52 -13.04 2.05
CA THR A 374 11.63 -14.09 1.54
C THR A 374 10.36 -14.17 2.38
N SER A 375 10.49 -14.18 3.72
CA SER A 375 9.34 -14.24 4.64
C SER A 375 8.40 -13.05 4.45
N VAL A 376 8.93 -11.82 4.41
CA VAL A 376 8.13 -10.60 4.21
C VAL A 376 7.50 -10.60 2.81
N GLY A 377 8.26 -10.96 1.78
CA GLY A 377 7.78 -11.02 0.39
C GLY A 377 6.62 -12.00 0.21
N TRP A 378 6.74 -13.21 0.74
CA TRP A 378 5.66 -14.21 0.68
C TRP A 378 4.45 -13.81 1.52
N THR A 379 4.65 -13.23 2.71
CA THR A 379 3.54 -12.73 3.53
C THR A 379 2.78 -11.60 2.81
N SER A 380 3.49 -10.69 2.16
CA SER A 380 2.87 -9.65 1.34
C SER A 380 2.17 -10.23 0.11
N GLY A 381 2.78 -11.20 -0.58
CA GLY A 381 2.19 -11.88 -1.73
C GLY A 381 0.89 -12.60 -1.39
N MET A 382 0.88 -13.37 -0.30
CA MET A 382 -0.33 -14.06 0.18
C MET A 382 -1.42 -13.07 0.62
N GLY A 383 -1.03 -11.96 1.22
CA GLY A 383 -1.98 -10.88 1.53
C GLY A 383 -2.66 -10.31 0.29
N ARG A 384 -1.98 -10.26 -0.87
CA ARG A 384 -2.57 -9.77 -2.13
C ARG A 384 -3.78 -10.58 -2.59
N PHE A 385 -3.84 -11.88 -2.30
CA PHE A 385 -5.05 -12.66 -2.55
C PHE A 385 -6.22 -12.13 -1.70
N GLY A 386 -5.98 -11.72 -0.45
CA GLY A 386 -6.98 -11.04 0.37
C GLY A 386 -7.44 -9.73 -0.26
N ALA A 387 -6.52 -8.96 -0.83
CA ALA A 387 -6.86 -7.72 -1.54
C ALA A 387 -7.80 -7.96 -2.74
N VAL A 388 -7.62 -9.08 -3.45
CA VAL A 388 -8.53 -9.48 -4.55
C VAL A 388 -9.89 -9.92 -3.99
N PHE A 389 -9.88 -10.68 -2.91
CA PHE A 389 -11.09 -11.24 -2.32
C PHE A 389 -11.98 -10.18 -1.64
N GLY A 390 -11.40 -9.11 -1.10
CA GLY A 390 -12.13 -8.07 -0.35
C GLY A 390 -13.23 -7.36 -1.16
N PRO A 391 -12.93 -6.75 -2.31
CA PRO A 391 -13.95 -6.13 -3.17
C PRO A 391 -15.00 -7.13 -3.65
N TRP A 392 -14.58 -8.33 -4.05
CA TRP A 392 -15.49 -9.40 -4.46
C TRP A 392 -16.48 -9.76 -3.36
N LEU A 393 -16.01 -9.98 -2.14
CA LEU A 393 -16.85 -10.35 -0.99
C LEU A 393 -17.97 -9.32 -0.74
N GLY A 394 -17.63 -8.02 -0.77
CA GLY A 394 -18.60 -6.95 -0.58
C GLY A 394 -19.67 -6.96 -1.68
N GLY A 395 -19.28 -7.23 -2.93
CA GLY A 395 -20.21 -7.35 -4.07
C GLY A 395 -21.18 -8.52 -3.90
N GLN A 396 -20.70 -9.69 -3.52
CA GLN A 396 -21.53 -10.88 -3.29
C GLN A 396 -22.52 -10.67 -2.13
N LEU A 397 -22.09 -10.02 -1.04
CA LEU A 397 -22.97 -9.71 0.08
C LEU A 397 -24.09 -8.76 -0.34
N LEU A 398 -23.79 -7.73 -1.10
CA LEU A 398 -24.78 -6.77 -1.56
C LEU A 398 -25.74 -7.40 -2.59
N ALA A 399 -25.24 -8.24 -3.51
CA ALA A 399 -26.02 -8.93 -4.52
C ALA A 399 -27.00 -9.97 -3.91
N SER A 400 -26.61 -10.62 -2.82
CA SER A 400 -27.45 -11.58 -2.10
C SER A 400 -28.50 -10.93 -1.20
N GLY A 401 -28.63 -9.61 -1.19
CA GLY A 401 -29.55 -8.88 -0.32
C GLY A 401 -29.06 -8.74 1.14
N ASN A 402 -27.83 -9.18 1.43
CA ASN A 402 -27.22 -9.13 2.76
C ASN A 402 -26.25 -7.93 2.92
N GLY A 403 -26.54 -6.80 2.27
CA GLY A 403 -25.71 -5.61 2.32
C GLY A 403 -25.46 -5.09 3.75
N GLU A 404 -26.45 -5.24 4.64
CA GLU A 404 -26.35 -4.91 6.07
C GLU A 404 -25.22 -5.70 6.79
N LEU A 405 -24.89 -6.90 6.29
CA LEU A 405 -23.79 -7.71 6.82
C LEU A 405 -22.41 -7.29 6.27
N GLY A 406 -22.35 -6.33 5.37
CA GLY A 406 -21.08 -5.91 4.74
C GLY A 406 -20.02 -5.50 5.76
N PHE A 407 -20.36 -4.59 6.67
CA PHE A 407 -19.46 -4.17 7.74
C PHE A 407 -19.17 -5.31 8.73
N THR A 408 -20.15 -6.15 9.04
CA THR A 408 -19.97 -7.31 9.94
C THR A 408 -18.99 -8.31 9.34
N ALA A 409 -19.11 -8.64 8.06
CA ALA A 409 -18.18 -9.54 7.38
C ALA A 409 -16.74 -9.01 7.36
N PHE A 410 -16.58 -7.71 7.09
CA PHE A 410 -15.28 -7.07 7.18
C PHE A 410 -14.75 -7.04 8.64
N ALA A 411 -15.58 -6.83 9.64
CA ALA A 411 -15.17 -6.90 11.05
C ALA A 411 -14.69 -8.31 11.43
N ILE A 412 -15.35 -9.37 10.94
CA ILE A 412 -14.90 -10.77 11.14
C ILE A 412 -13.52 -10.99 10.51
N ALA A 413 -13.24 -10.44 9.33
CA ALA A 413 -11.92 -10.52 8.73
C ALA A 413 -10.85 -9.83 9.59
N GLY A 414 -11.17 -8.69 10.21
CA GLY A 414 -10.30 -8.01 11.18
C GLY A 414 -10.04 -8.85 12.43
N LEU A 415 -11.09 -9.44 13.02
CA LEU A 415 -10.97 -10.34 14.17
C LEU A 415 -10.15 -11.59 13.84
N SER A 416 -10.32 -12.16 12.65
CA SER A 416 -9.51 -13.32 12.22
C SER A 416 -8.03 -12.95 12.12
N SER A 417 -7.71 -11.77 11.55
CA SER A 417 -6.32 -11.27 11.50
C SER A 417 -5.74 -11.02 12.89
N MET A 418 -6.53 -10.46 13.83
CA MET A 418 -6.15 -10.32 15.23
C MET A 418 -5.80 -11.67 15.86
N VAL A 419 -6.65 -12.67 15.66
CA VAL A 419 -6.46 -14.02 16.24
C VAL A 419 -5.19 -14.65 15.67
N PHE A 420 -5.00 -14.63 14.35
CA PHE A 420 -3.84 -15.24 13.71
C PHE A 420 -2.53 -14.57 14.13
N ILE A 421 -2.45 -13.25 14.15
CA ILE A 421 -1.24 -12.54 14.59
C ILE A 421 -1.01 -12.69 16.11
N GLY A 422 -2.09 -12.77 16.90
CA GLY A 422 -2.03 -13.03 18.34
C GLY A 422 -1.46 -14.41 18.65
N ILE A 423 -1.97 -15.46 17.98
CA ILE A 423 -1.44 -16.84 18.12
C ILE A 423 0.02 -16.89 17.68
N ALA A 424 0.37 -16.23 16.56
CA ALA A 424 1.73 -16.15 16.07
C ALA A 424 2.66 -15.50 17.12
N ALA A 425 2.21 -14.43 17.78
CA ALA A 425 2.95 -13.75 18.84
C ALA A 425 3.17 -14.63 20.06
N LEU A 426 2.13 -15.33 20.53
CA LEU A 426 2.20 -16.24 21.69
C LEU A 426 3.12 -17.43 21.43
N ARG A 427 3.06 -18.04 20.23
CA ARG A 427 3.97 -19.14 19.85
C ARG A 427 5.43 -18.68 19.85
N SER A 428 5.68 -17.50 19.29
CA SER A 428 7.04 -16.94 19.28
C SER A 428 7.58 -16.67 20.69
N ALA A 429 6.73 -16.18 21.59
CA ALA A 429 7.12 -15.94 22.99
C ALA A 429 7.47 -17.25 23.73
N ARG A 430 6.73 -18.33 23.48
CA ARG A 430 6.98 -19.65 24.09
C ARG A 430 8.25 -20.35 23.59
N ARG A 431 8.67 -20.10 22.34
CA ARG A 431 9.86 -20.70 21.74
C ARG A 431 11.17 -20.03 22.12
N GLY A 432 11.12 -18.94 22.87
CA GLY A 432 12.29 -18.13 23.23
C GLY A 432 12.85 -17.42 21.97
N THR A 433 13.05 -16.13 22.03
CA THR A 433 13.88 -15.44 21.01
C THR A 433 15.25 -16.08 21.00
N PRO A 434 15.89 -16.28 19.82
CA PRO A 434 17.33 -16.50 19.78
C PRO A 434 18.00 -15.29 20.44
N ARG A 435 18.52 -15.46 21.65
CA ARG A 435 19.23 -14.45 22.45
C ARG A 435 20.61 -14.17 21.83
N GLY A 436 20.68 -13.68 20.59
CA GLY A 436 21.93 -13.51 19.88
C GLY A 436 22.14 -12.15 19.21
N ALA A 437 21.08 -11.35 19.04
CA ALA A 437 21.20 -10.09 18.28
C ALA A 437 21.26 -8.82 19.14
N ASP A 438 20.82 -8.89 20.40
CA ASP A 438 20.76 -7.68 21.25
C ASP A 438 22.01 -7.48 22.12
N GLN A 439 22.88 -8.49 22.27
CA GLN A 439 24.09 -8.36 23.07
C GLN A 439 25.30 -7.83 22.29
N GLU A 440 25.33 -7.93 20.97
CA GLU A 440 26.43 -7.35 20.18
C GLU A 440 26.30 -5.85 19.91
N LEU A 441 25.08 -5.29 20.02
CA LEU A 441 24.85 -3.84 19.85
C LEU A 441 25.05 -3.03 21.14
N VAL A 442 25.01 -3.67 22.31
CA VAL A 442 25.23 -2.99 23.62
C VAL A 442 26.70 -3.05 24.05
N SER A 443 27.52 -3.94 23.47
CA SER A 443 28.96 -4.02 23.79
C SER A 443 29.86 -3.22 22.85
N ALA A 444 29.30 -2.48 21.89
CA ALA A 444 30.01 -1.65 20.92
C ALA A 444 29.82 -0.14 21.12
N HIS A 445 29.34 0.27 22.31
CA HIS A 445 29.32 1.69 22.74
C HIS A 445 30.07 1.90 24.04
#